data_0c6865ca5b52ab620b91c7a056d52e85
#
_entry.id   0c6865ca5b52ab620b91c7a056d52e85
#
_cell.length_a   1.000
_cell.length_b   1.000
_cell.length_c   1.000
_cell.angle_alpha   90.00
_cell.angle_beta   90.00
_cell.angle_gamma   90.00
#
_symmetry.space_group_name_H-M   'P 1'
#
loop_
_entity.id
_entity.type
_entity.pdbx_description
1 polymer ?
#
loop_
_entity_poly.entity_id
_entity_poly.type
_entity_poly.pdbx_seq_one_letter_code
_entity_poly.pdbx_strand_id
1 'polypeptide(L)'
;GGCMAKVKTVFFCNNCGAESAKWMGKCPQCGEWNTLVEEVVKDTKHSRTPSVRGVGTNTTKPVALPDIEMSAVSRIPTTYKEIDRVLGGGIVPGALMLLGGDPGIGKSTLLLQVSQKVADTVGTVLYASGEESQLQLKLRAERLHINSERLHVIADTDLDHILEVALDQKPSLLVIDSIQTMFTADIEAAPGSVSQVRECTSRLLRFCKEQNIPTIIIGHVTKEGNIAGPRMLEHMVDVVLYFEGERSYQFRILRAIKNRFGSTSETGIFTMIEDGLAELANPSASLLAERADDESGSAVMIYLEGVRPILVEVQSLVATTAFGMPRRTAIGYDLNRLIVLLAVLEKRCGFTLGNKDVYVNVIGGLKVNEPACDLSMAVAIVSNLKNRVVPHDMVILGEVGLTGNVRSIPRIEQRINEAKKLGFTKFIIPEGNYKQIKHDDKSIQIRGVTSIAQAMQLVFS
;
A
#
# COMPACT_ATOMS: atom_id res chain seq x y z
N GLY A 1 10.83 -37.43 42.93
CA GLY A 1 11.78 -36.56 42.27
C GLY A 1 11.11 -35.94 41.04
N GLY A 2 10.56 -34.73 41.22
CA GLY A 2 9.97 -33.99 40.10
C GLY A 2 11.07 -33.46 39.21
N CYS A 3 11.02 -33.80 37.92
CA CYS A 3 11.89 -33.25 36.92
C CYS A 3 11.46 -31.80 36.63
N MET A 4 12.17 -30.83 37.19
CA MET A 4 11.97 -29.40 36.82
C MET A 4 12.35 -29.23 35.34
N ALA A 5 11.39 -28.80 34.52
CA ALA A 5 11.64 -28.40 33.15
C ALA A 5 12.65 -27.24 33.15
N LYS A 6 13.72 -27.37 32.39
CA LYS A 6 14.75 -26.33 32.22
C LYS A 6 14.12 -25.17 31.44
N VAL A 7 13.90 -24.06 32.12
CA VAL A 7 13.51 -22.79 31.50
C VAL A 7 14.71 -22.25 30.73
N LYS A 8 14.55 -22.03 29.43
CA LYS A 8 15.57 -21.42 28.58
C LYS A 8 15.11 -20.02 28.15
N THR A 9 15.89 -19.03 28.49
CA THR A 9 15.68 -17.67 28.01
C THR A 9 16.29 -17.53 26.62
N VAL A 10 15.52 -17.00 25.70
CA VAL A 10 15.91 -16.75 24.30
C VAL A 10 15.53 -15.32 23.95
N PHE A 11 16.31 -14.68 23.11
CA PHE A 11 16.06 -13.32 22.64
C PHE A 11 15.59 -13.35 21.18
N PHE A 12 14.43 -12.76 20.92
CA PHE A 12 13.89 -12.64 19.56
C PHE A 12 13.95 -11.19 19.07
N CYS A 13 14.31 -11.01 17.81
CA CYS A 13 14.28 -9.70 17.17
C CYS A 13 12.85 -9.33 16.76
N ASN A 14 12.30 -8.24 17.29
CA ASN A 14 10.98 -7.76 16.94
C ASN A 14 10.85 -7.34 15.47
N ASN A 15 11.96 -7.02 14.80
CA ASN A 15 11.94 -6.58 13.41
C ASN A 15 11.97 -7.75 12.41
N CYS A 16 12.86 -8.74 12.62
CA CYS A 16 13.06 -9.83 11.65
C CYS A 16 12.76 -11.23 12.19
N GLY A 17 12.43 -11.38 13.49
CA GLY A 17 12.16 -12.66 14.12
C GLY A 17 13.41 -13.53 14.36
N ALA A 18 14.62 -13.01 14.18
CA ALA A 18 15.85 -13.75 14.44
C ALA A 18 15.95 -14.13 15.90
N GLU A 19 16.36 -15.40 16.15
CA GLU A 19 16.61 -15.94 17.49
C GLU A 19 18.06 -15.75 17.88
N SER A 20 18.30 -15.34 19.13
CA SER A 20 19.63 -15.23 19.72
C SER A 20 19.63 -15.81 21.13
N ALA A 21 20.68 -16.57 21.47
CA ALA A 21 20.87 -17.11 22.82
C ALA A 21 21.30 -16.05 23.85
N LYS A 22 21.70 -14.86 23.39
CA LYS A 22 22.16 -13.75 24.23
C LYS A 22 21.57 -12.44 23.73
N TRP A 23 21.32 -11.52 24.64
CA TRP A 23 20.98 -10.16 24.28
C TRP A 23 22.16 -9.46 23.59
N MET A 24 21.87 -8.75 22.51
CA MET A 24 22.82 -7.91 21.78
C MET A 24 22.16 -6.60 21.42
N GLY A 25 22.86 -5.49 21.51
CA GLY A 25 22.32 -4.17 21.18
C GLY A 25 21.91 -4.02 19.71
N LYS A 26 22.49 -4.86 18.82
CA LYS A 26 22.22 -4.87 17.38
C LYS A 26 21.87 -6.29 16.94
N CYS A 27 20.77 -6.43 16.19
CA CYS A 27 20.40 -7.74 15.65
C CYS A 27 21.41 -8.22 14.61
N PRO A 28 21.96 -9.45 14.74
CA PRO A 28 22.97 -9.96 13.81
C PRO A 28 22.42 -10.24 12.40
N GLN A 29 21.11 -10.41 12.27
CA GLN A 29 20.50 -10.78 10.99
C GLN A 29 19.99 -9.56 10.21
N CYS A 30 19.27 -8.63 10.84
CA CYS A 30 18.71 -7.46 10.14
C CYS A 30 19.51 -6.17 10.38
N GLY A 31 20.44 -6.15 11.34
CA GLY A 31 21.28 -4.99 11.62
C GLY A 31 20.60 -3.86 12.41
N GLU A 32 19.34 -4.01 12.80
CA GLU A 32 18.61 -3.01 13.58
C GLU A 32 19.05 -3.00 15.04
N TRP A 33 19.05 -1.79 15.66
CA TRP A 33 19.43 -1.60 17.05
C TRP A 33 18.23 -1.73 18.00
N ASN A 34 18.49 -2.28 19.21
CA ASN A 34 17.52 -2.41 20.31
C ASN A 34 16.22 -3.17 19.94
N THR A 35 16.32 -4.15 19.04
CA THR A 35 15.17 -4.96 18.60
C THR A 35 15.09 -6.34 19.24
N LEU A 36 16.08 -6.74 20.05
CA LEU A 36 16.10 -8.04 20.72
C LEU A 36 15.35 -7.97 22.04
N VAL A 37 14.25 -8.74 22.15
CA VAL A 37 13.40 -8.84 23.34
C VAL A 37 13.55 -10.23 23.93
N GLU A 38 13.62 -10.27 25.27
CA GLU A 38 13.74 -11.51 26.03
C GLU A 38 12.41 -12.24 26.07
N GLU A 39 12.41 -13.52 25.67
CA GLU A 39 11.26 -14.43 25.82
C GLU A 39 11.69 -15.70 26.58
N VAL A 40 10.84 -16.14 27.48
CA VAL A 40 11.04 -17.36 28.25
C VAL A 40 10.40 -18.52 27.53
N VAL A 41 11.21 -19.43 26.99
CA VAL A 41 10.73 -20.65 26.31
C VAL A 41 11.06 -21.85 27.19
N LYS A 42 10.05 -22.59 27.63
CA LYS A 42 10.25 -23.88 28.26
C LYS A 42 10.54 -24.92 27.19
N ASP A 43 11.66 -25.63 27.32
CA ASP A 43 11.94 -26.83 26.51
C ASP A 43 10.88 -27.89 26.83
N THR A 44 9.76 -27.91 26.13
CA THR A 44 8.94 -29.10 26.04
C THR A 44 9.71 -30.07 25.16
N LYS A 45 10.43 -31.01 25.78
CA LYS A 45 10.90 -32.20 25.10
C LYS A 45 9.73 -32.70 24.27
N HIS A 46 9.96 -32.89 22.97
CA HIS A 46 9.04 -33.53 22.05
C HIS A 46 8.20 -34.61 22.76
N SER A 47 7.11 -34.22 23.39
CA SER A 47 6.00 -35.12 23.54
C SER A 47 5.52 -35.30 22.10
N ARG A 48 5.72 -36.48 21.55
CA ARG A 48 5.04 -36.90 20.34
C ARG A 48 3.56 -36.66 20.62
N THR A 49 3.06 -35.49 20.25
CA THR A 49 1.62 -35.23 20.17
C THR A 49 1.02 -36.37 19.36
N PRO A 50 -0.09 -36.95 19.76
CA PRO A 50 -0.80 -37.87 18.91
C PRO A 50 -1.03 -37.11 17.61
N SER A 51 -0.35 -37.53 16.54
CA SER A 51 -0.75 -37.14 15.20
C SER A 51 -2.28 -37.31 15.17
N VAL A 52 -3.00 -36.27 14.78
CA VAL A 52 -4.38 -36.42 14.32
C VAL A 52 -4.31 -37.47 13.21
N ARG A 53 -4.44 -38.70 13.63
CA ARG A 53 -4.55 -39.83 12.71
C ARG A 53 -5.93 -39.72 12.07
N GLY A 54 -5.94 -39.14 10.88
CA GLY A 54 -7.19 -39.07 10.14
C GLY A 54 -7.21 -38.24 8.87
N VAL A 55 -6.10 -37.72 8.40
CA VAL A 55 -6.06 -37.22 7.03
C VAL A 55 -4.86 -37.86 6.34
N GLY A 56 -5.12 -38.59 5.27
CA GLY A 56 -4.16 -39.40 4.53
C GLY A 56 -2.88 -38.60 4.25
N THR A 57 -1.76 -39.21 4.56
CA THR A 57 -0.47 -38.81 4.01
C THR A 57 -0.57 -38.90 2.49
N ASN A 58 -0.99 -37.85 1.84
CA ASN A 58 -0.75 -37.69 0.42
C ASN A 58 0.76 -37.58 0.26
N THR A 59 1.41 -38.75 0.12
CA THR A 59 2.76 -38.78 -0.41
C THR A 59 2.64 -38.34 -1.88
N THR A 60 2.68 -37.05 -2.10
CA THR A 60 2.71 -36.45 -3.44
C THR A 60 3.96 -37.01 -4.14
N LYS A 61 3.74 -37.90 -5.13
CA LYS A 61 4.81 -38.35 -6.00
C LYS A 61 5.31 -37.12 -6.80
N PRO A 62 6.62 -37.03 -7.09
CA PRO A 62 7.11 -36.01 -8.01
C PRO A 62 6.35 -36.11 -9.34
N VAL A 63 5.82 -35.01 -9.82
CA VAL A 63 5.13 -34.85 -11.09
C VAL A 63 5.91 -33.86 -11.95
N ALA A 64 6.08 -34.14 -13.24
CA ALA A 64 6.72 -33.20 -14.14
C ALA A 64 5.86 -31.94 -14.28
N LEU A 65 6.50 -30.78 -14.32
CA LEU A 65 5.81 -29.48 -14.36
C LEU A 65 4.75 -29.37 -15.49
N PRO A 66 4.99 -29.89 -16.72
CA PRO A 66 3.99 -29.89 -17.78
C PRO A 66 2.79 -30.78 -17.51
N ASP A 67 2.94 -31.83 -16.67
CA ASP A 67 1.89 -32.83 -16.35
C ASP A 67 0.99 -32.36 -15.19
N ILE A 68 1.32 -31.22 -14.59
CA ILE A 68 0.45 -30.56 -13.59
C ILE A 68 -0.72 -29.97 -14.36
N GLU A 69 -1.87 -30.58 -14.24
CA GLU A 69 -3.10 -30.01 -14.78
C GLU A 69 -3.32 -28.65 -14.11
N MET A 70 -3.13 -27.59 -14.86
CA MET A 70 -3.66 -26.27 -14.56
C MET A 70 -5.18 -26.35 -14.80
N SER A 71 -5.89 -27.09 -13.96
CA SER A 71 -7.30 -26.78 -13.75
C SER A 71 -7.32 -25.31 -13.42
N ALA A 72 -7.95 -24.49 -14.27
CA ALA A 72 -7.93 -23.03 -14.16
C ALA A 72 -8.09 -22.68 -12.69
N VAL A 73 -7.04 -22.16 -12.06
CA VAL A 73 -7.08 -21.76 -10.65
C VAL A 73 -8.10 -20.65 -10.61
N SER A 74 -9.36 -21.04 -10.37
CA SER A 74 -10.47 -20.13 -10.31
C SER A 74 -10.24 -19.23 -9.13
N ARG A 75 -9.73 -18.03 -9.38
CA ARG A 75 -9.55 -17.02 -8.34
C ARG A 75 -10.92 -16.65 -7.78
N ILE A 76 -10.97 -16.41 -6.50
CA ILE A 76 -12.19 -15.96 -5.81
C ILE A 76 -12.26 -14.45 -6.01
N PRO A 77 -13.27 -13.93 -6.74
CA PRO A 77 -13.44 -12.49 -6.93
C PRO A 77 -13.88 -11.85 -5.61
N THR A 78 -13.23 -10.75 -5.24
CA THR A 78 -13.67 -9.96 -4.08
C THR A 78 -14.87 -9.08 -4.42
N THR A 79 -15.20 -8.95 -5.71
CA THR A 79 -16.13 -8.00 -6.31
C THR A 79 -15.70 -6.53 -6.20
N TYR A 80 -14.65 -6.24 -5.49
CA TYR A 80 -13.97 -4.95 -5.50
C TYR A 80 -12.90 -4.95 -6.59
N LYS A 81 -13.12 -4.17 -7.66
CA LYS A 81 -12.20 -4.12 -8.81
C LYS A 81 -10.81 -3.62 -8.42
N GLU A 82 -10.74 -2.70 -7.46
CA GLU A 82 -9.49 -2.16 -6.96
C GLU A 82 -8.70 -3.20 -6.16
N ILE A 83 -9.36 -4.08 -5.40
CA ILE A 83 -8.71 -5.20 -4.70
C ILE A 83 -8.29 -6.29 -5.68
N ASP A 84 -9.19 -6.68 -6.56
CA ASP A 84 -8.93 -7.74 -7.55
C ASP A 84 -7.78 -7.36 -8.47
N ARG A 85 -7.66 -6.07 -8.84
CA ARG A 85 -6.51 -5.53 -9.58
C ARG A 85 -5.19 -5.77 -8.83
N VAL A 86 -5.13 -5.38 -7.55
CA VAL A 86 -3.92 -5.54 -6.72
C VAL A 86 -3.57 -7.01 -6.52
N LEU A 87 -4.58 -7.88 -6.41
CA LEU A 87 -4.38 -9.32 -6.27
C LEU A 87 -4.06 -10.03 -7.61
N GLY A 88 -4.21 -9.34 -8.74
CA GLY A 88 -4.01 -9.92 -10.07
C GLY A 88 -5.19 -10.76 -10.55
N GLY A 89 -6.42 -10.36 -10.17
CA GLY A 89 -7.68 -10.95 -10.61
C GLY A 89 -8.47 -11.68 -9.52
N GLY A 90 -8.12 -11.52 -8.25
CA GLY A 90 -8.84 -12.09 -7.11
C GLY A 90 -7.99 -12.96 -6.19
N ILE A 91 -8.61 -13.48 -5.15
CA ILE A 91 -7.97 -14.32 -4.12
C ILE A 91 -7.64 -15.70 -4.67
N VAL A 92 -6.42 -16.16 -4.47
CA VAL A 92 -5.99 -17.52 -4.88
C VAL A 92 -6.37 -18.52 -3.77
N PRO A 93 -7.06 -19.61 -4.08
CA PRO A 93 -7.35 -20.69 -3.12
C PRO A 93 -6.07 -21.19 -2.44
N GLY A 94 -6.15 -21.47 -1.14
CA GLY A 94 -5.01 -21.94 -0.36
C GLY A 94 -3.90 -20.90 -0.12
N ALA A 95 -4.09 -19.64 -0.48
CA ALA A 95 -3.15 -18.56 -0.21
C ALA A 95 -3.29 -18.02 1.21
N LEU A 96 -2.16 -17.75 1.87
CA LEU A 96 -2.10 -16.95 3.09
C LEU A 96 -1.69 -15.52 2.74
N MET A 97 -2.55 -14.56 3.07
CA MET A 97 -2.35 -13.14 2.77
C MET A 97 -2.28 -12.31 4.05
N LEU A 98 -1.37 -11.35 4.09
CA LEU A 98 -1.24 -10.37 5.17
C LEU A 98 -1.77 -9.01 4.68
N LEU A 99 -2.69 -8.42 5.44
CA LEU A 99 -3.09 -7.02 5.30
C LEU A 99 -2.48 -6.20 6.44
N GLY A 100 -1.44 -5.44 6.12
CA GLY A 100 -0.78 -4.50 7.02
C GLY A 100 -1.28 -3.07 6.85
N GLY A 101 -0.91 -2.20 7.77
CA GLY A 101 -1.21 -0.77 7.72
C GLY A 101 -1.39 -0.17 9.11
N ASP A 102 -1.39 1.18 9.20
CA ASP A 102 -1.51 1.91 10.46
C ASP A 102 -2.82 1.55 11.22
N PRO A 103 -2.81 1.59 12.56
CA PRO A 103 -4.03 1.43 13.34
C PRO A 103 -5.08 2.49 12.98
N GLY A 104 -6.34 2.04 12.79
CA GLY A 104 -7.46 2.93 12.46
C GLY A 104 -7.50 3.41 11.00
N ILE A 105 -6.67 2.86 10.09
CA ILE A 105 -6.71 3.20 8.65
C ILE A 105 -7.95 2.64 7.92
N GLY A 106 -8.61 1.61 8.49
CA GLY A 106 -9.79 0.98 7.92
C GLY A 106 -9.61 -0.49 7.50
N LYS A 107 -8.55 -1.20 7.93
CA LYS A 107 -8.29 -2.61 7.57
C LYS A 107 -9.47 -3.54 7.88
N SER A 108 -9.95 -3.53 9.12
CA SER A 108 -11.08 -4.35 9.55
C SER A 108 -12.38 -3.98 8.83
N THR A 109 -12.59 -2.69 8.53
CA THR A 109 -13.72 -2.21 7.73
C THR A 109 -13.65 -2.79 6.32
N LEU A 110 -12.50 -2.69 5.65
CA LEU A 110 -12.30 -3.24 4.31
C LEU A 110 -12.56 -4.75 4.29
N LEU A 111 -12.00 -5.51 5.25
CA LEU A 111 -12.16 -6.96 5.27
C LEU A 111 -13.59 -7.40 5.63
N LEU A 112 -14.33 -6.68 6.48
CA LEU A 112 -15.74 -6.97 6.72
C LEU A 112 -16.57 -6.79 5.43
N GLN A 113 -16.33 -5.69 4.69
CA GLN A 113 -17.00 -5.43 3.42
C GLN A 113 -16.64 -6.48 2.35
N VAL A 114 -15.36 -6.86 2.23
CA VAL A 114 -14.91 -7.95 1.35
C VAL A 114 -15.54 -9.28 1.74
N SER A 115 -15.57 -9.58 3.06
CA SER A 115 -16.16 -10.81 3.59
C SER A 115 -17.63 -10.95 3.22
N GLN A 116 -18.42 -9.88 3.33
CA GLN A 116 -19.81 -9.88 2.86
C GLN A 116 -19.89 -10.19 1.37
N LYS A 117 -19.12 -9.50 0.54
CA LYS A 117 -19.16 -9.71 -0.92
C LYS A 117 -18.81 -11.14 -1.32
N VAL A 118 -17.77 -11.70 -0.70
CA VAL A 118 -17.41 -13.12 -0.92
C VAL A 118 -18.49 -14.06 -0.38
N ALA A 119 -19.06 -13.77 0.80
CA ALA A 119 -20.15 -14.57 1.35
C ALA A 119 -21.39 -14.57 0.43
N ASP A 120 -21.75 -13.44 -0.16
CA ASP A 120 -22.90 -13.30 -1.02
C ASP A 120 -22.73 -13.97 -2.40
N THR A 121 -21.51 -13.99 -2.93
CA THR A 121 -21.24 -14.42 -4.32
C THR A 121 -20.61 -15.80 -4.44
N VAL A 122 -19.79 -16.21 -3.47
CA VAL A 122 -18.97 -17.43 -3.55
C VAL A 122 -19.42 -18.50 -2.56
N GLY A 123 -19.39 -18.20 -1.27
CA GLY A 123 -19.73 -19.18 -0.24
C GLY A 123 -19.46 -18.66 1.16
N THR A 124 -19.67 -19.50 2.17
CA THR A 124 -19.50 -19.13 3.58
C THR A 124 -18.14 -18.51 3.85
N VAL A 125 -18.12 -17.42 4.62
CA VAL A 125 -16.91 -16.76 5.12
C VAL A 125 -16.90 -16.88 6.64
N LEU A 126 -15.76 -17.27 7.21
CA LEU A 126 -15.54 -17.26 8.67
C LEU A 126 -14.64 -16.08 9.03
N TYR A 127 -15.16 -15.15 9.84
CA TYR A 127 -14.43 -13.99 10.35
C TYR A 127 -14.13 -14.19 11.83
N ALA A 128 -12.87 -14.43 12.17
CA ALA A 128 -12.41 -14.59 13.55
C ALA A 128 -11.81 -13.27 14.05
N SER A 129 -12.39 -12.74 15.13
CA SER A 129 -11.91 -11.54 15.79
C SER A 129 -11.37 -11.84 17.18
N GLY A 130 -10.13 -11.43 17.42
CA GLY A 130 -9.54 -11.45 18.75
C GLY A 130 -9.58 -10.10 19.48
N GLU A 131 -10.08 -9.05 18.81
CA GLU A 131 -10.12 -7.70 19.38
C GLU A 131 -11.54 -7.24 19.74
N GLU A 132 -12.53 -7.67 18.96
CA GLU A 132 -13.92 -7.24 19.10
C GLU A 132 -14.82 -8.41 19.48
N SER A 133 -15.77 -8.16 20.39
CA SER A 133 -16.83 -9.11 20.70
C SER A 133 -17.81 -9.24 19.51
N GLN A 134 -18.60 -10.32 19.49
CA GLN A 134 -19.64 -10.51 18.46
C GLN A 134 -20.63 -9.33 18.40
N LEU A 135 -20.97 -8.73 19.55
CA LEU A 135 -21.87 -7.57 19.61
C LEU A 135 -21.22 -6.33 18.96
N GLN A 136 -19.93 -6.08 19.23
CA GLN A 136 -19.21 -4.96 18.63
C GLN A 136 -19.07 -5.14 17.10
N LEU A 137 -18.78 -6.37 16.65
CA LEU A 137 -18.78 -6.71 15.22
C LEU A 137 -20.15 -6.49 14.59
N LYS A 138 -21.24 -6.88 15.27
CA LYS A 138 -22.62 -6.68 14.81
C LYS A 138 -22.94 -5.19 14.66
N LEU A 139 -22.62 -4.36 15.65
CA LEU A 139 -22.81 -2.90 15.58
C LEU A 139 -22.04 -2.26 14.41
N ARG A 140 -20.79 -2.74 14.19
CA ARG A 140 -19.99 -2.29 13.03
C ARG A 140 -20.62 -2.74 11.72
N ALA A 141 -21.05 -3.99 11.63
CA ALA A 141 -21.72 -4.54 10.45
C ALA A 141 -23.00 -3.78 10.09
N GLU A 142 -23.82 -3.42 11.08
CA GLU A 142 -25.04 -2.62 10.88
C GLU A 142 -24.73 -1.24 10.28
N ARG A 143 -23.71 -0.55 10.80
CA ARG A 143 -23.25 0.74 10.25
C ARG A 143 -22.76 0.62 8.79
N LEU A 144 -22.18 -0.52 8.44
CA LEU A 144 -21.64 -0.82 7.10
C LEU A 144 -22.69 -1.48 6.19
N HIS A 145 -23.94 -1.60 6.65
CA HIS A 145 -25.01 -2.32 5.95
C HIS A 145 -24.68 -3.76 5.57
N ILE A 146 -23.91 -4.45 6.44
CA ILE A 146 -23.49 -5.85 6.27
C ILE A 146 -24.49 -6.76 6.97
N ASN A 147 -25.14 -7.67 6.21
CA ASN A 147 -26.19 -8.54 6.71
C ASN A 147 -26.23 -9.94 6.08
N SER A 148 -25.12 -10.41 5.51
CA SER A 148 -25.07 -11.73 4.87
C SER A 148 -25.21 -12.87 5.88
N GLU A 149 -26.15 -13.79 5.64
CA GLU A 149 -26.34 -15.00 6.45
C GLU A 149 -25.17 -16.00 6.34
N ARG A 150 -24.36 -15.89 5.29
CA ARG A 150 -23.17 -16.71 5.06
C ARG A 150 -21.88 -16.08 5.59
N LEU A 151 -21.95 -14.93 6.23
CA LEU A 151 -20.83 -14.35 6.96
C LEU A 151 -20.94 -14.75 8.44
N HIS A 152 -20.18 -15.75 8.82
CA HIS A 152 -20.11 -16.23 10.20
C HIS A 152 -18.99 -15.50 10.96
N VAL A 153 -19.26 -15.12 12.20
CA VAL A 153 -18.29 -14.43 13.07
C VAL A 153 -18.01 -15.24 14.32
N ILE A 154 -16.75 -15.34 14.70
CA ILE A 154 -16.32 -15.95 15.95
C ILE A 154 -15.43 -14.94 16.72
N ALA A 155 -15.75 -14.68 17.98
CA ALA A 155 -14.94 -13.85 18.87
C ALA A 155 -14.09 -14.77 19.72
N ASP A 156 -12.89 -15.08 19.27
CA ASP A 156 -11.97 -16.00 19.91
C ASP A 156 -10.51 -15.61 19.63
N THR A 157 -9.62 -16.01 20.52
CA THR A 157 -8.17 -15.82 20.38
C THR A 157 -7.40 -17.15 20.36
N ASP A 158 -8.07 -18.27 20.65
CA ASP A 158 -7.49 -19.61 20.54
C ASP A 158 -7.50 -20.05 19.05
N LEU A 159 -6.32 -20.02 18.43
CA LEU A 159 -6.19 -20.37 17.03
C LEU A 159 -6.58 -21.83 16.76
N ASP A 160 -6.28 -22.74 17.66
CA ASP A 160 -6.56 -24.17 17.43
C ASP A 160 -8.08 -24.40 17.38
N HIS A 161 -8.84 -23.76 18.25
CA HIS A 161 -10.32 -23.80 18.20
C HIS A 161 -10.87 -23.12 16.93
N ILE A 162 -10.32 -21.98 16.51
CA ILE A 162 -10.73 -21.31 15.26
C ILE A 162 -10.50 -22.25 14.06
N LEU A 163 -9.37 -22.95 14.00
CA LEU A 163 -9.06 -23.88 12.92
C LEU A 163 -9.97 -25.12 12.94
N GLU A 164 -10.35 -25.62 14.11
CA GLU A 164 -11.36 -26.71 14.23
C GLU A 164 -12.71 -26.28 13.64
N VAL A 165 -13.19 -25.10 13.99
CA VAL A 165 -14.42 -24.51 13.44
C VAL A 165 -14.31 -24.34 11.91
N ALA A 166 -13.16 -23.88 11.44
CA ALA A 166 -12.92 -23.71 10.00
C ALA A 166 -12.89 -25.07 9.23
N LEU A 167 -12.37 -26.11 9.86
CA LEU A 167 -12.39 -27.48 9.28
C LEU A 167 -13.81 -28.03 9.15
N ASP A 168 -14.66 -27.77 10.13
CA ASP A 168 -16.07 -28.19 10.13
C ASP A 168 -16.90 -27.41 9.09
N GLN A 169 -16.77 -26.09 9.06
CA GLN A 169 -17.55 -25.21 8.17
C GLN A 169 -17.05 -25.17 6.74
N LYS A 170 -15.76 -25.44 6.50
CA LYS A 170 -15.06 -25.34 5.19
C LYS A 170 -15.37 -24.02 4.47
N PRO A 171 -15.05 -22.88 5.07
CA PRO A 171 -15.36 -21.60 4.47
C PRO A 171 -14.59 -21.36 3.16
N SER A 172 -15.17 -20.58 2.28
CA SER A 172 -14.50 -20.10 1.06
C SER A 172 -13.43 -19.07 1.34
N LEU A 173 -13.47 -18.43 2.51
CA LEU A 173 -12.49 -17.48 3.00
C LEU A 173 -12.47 -17.50 4.53
N LEU A 174 -11.28 -17.54 5.11
CA LEU A 174 -11.04 -17.32 6.54
C LEU A 174 -10.39 -15.93 6.73
N VAL A 175 -10.88 -15.16 7.70
CA VAL A 175 -10.29 -13.87 8.09
C VAL A 175 -9.88 -13.93 9.56
N ILE A 176 -8.67 -13.49 9.88
CA ILE A 176 -8.13 -13.38 11.25
C ILE A 176 -7.86 -11.91 11.57
N ASP A 177 -8.57 -11.34 12.51
CA ASP A 177 -8.47 -9.93 12.93
C ASP A 177 -8.26 -9.82 14.46
N SER A 178 -7.01 -9.67 14.93
CA SER A 178 -5.72 -9.62 14.25
C SER A 178 -4.82 -10.80 14.67
N ILE A 179 -3.75 -11.04 13.91
CA ILE A 179 -2.80 -12.12 14.24
C ILE A 179 -2.09 -11.91 15.57
N GLN A 180 -1.95 -10.65 16.01
CA GLN A 180 -1.30 -10.30 17.27
C GLN A 180 -2.11 -10.74 18.51
N THR A 181 -3.41 -10.93 18.39
CA THR A 181 -4.27 -11.38 19.50
C THR A 181 -4.37 -12.90 19.58
N MET A 182 -3.97 -13.59 18.50
CA MET A 182 -4.05 -15.06 18.45
C MET A 182 -2.96 -15.72 19.28
N PHE A 183 -3.30 -16.86 19.88
CA PHE A 183 -2.37 -17.72 20.57
C PHE A 183 -2.62 -19.20 20.28
N THR A 184 -1.64 -20.02 20.55
CA THR A 184 -1.74 -21.48 20.63
C THR A 184 -1.18 -21.94 21.97
N ALA A 185 -1.82 -22.93 22.58
CA ALA A 185 -1.43 -23.47 23.87
C ALA A 185 -0.06 -24.19 23.83
N ASP A 186 0.45 -24.56 22.66
CA ASP A 186 1.74 -25.25 22.50
C ASP A 186 2.95 -24.36 22.81
N ILE A 187 2.75 -23.04 22.88
CA ILE A 187 3.78 -22.07 23.23
C ILE A 187 3.38 -21.28 24.46
N GLU A 188 4.20 -21.29 25.49
CA GLU A 188 3.91 -20.59 26.77
C GLU A 188 4.13 -19.04 26.70
N ALA A 189 4.49 -18.48 25.56
CA ALA A 189 4.68 -17.05 25.40
C ALA A 189 3.33 -16.31 25.34
N ALA A 190 3.31 -15.05 25.74
CA ALA A 190 2.09 -14.23 25.73
C ALA A 190 1.59 -13.98 24.28
N PRO A 191 0.26 -13.82 24.08
CA PRO A 191 -0.28 -13.35 22.81
C PRO A 191 0.42 -12.07 22.34
N GLY A 192 0.69 -11.94 21.04
CA GLY A 192 1.41 -10.81 20.46
C GLY A 192 2.94 -10.89 20.55
N SER A 193 3.50 -11.86 21.31
CA SER A 193 4.94 -12.13 21.28
C SER A 193 5.40 -12.64 19.90
N VAL A 194 6.68 -12.48 19.60
CA VAL A 194 7.26 -12.90 18.30
C VAL A 194 7.06 -14.40 18.08
N SER A 195 7.28 -15.21 19.11
CA SER A 195 7.12 -16.66 19.04
C SER A 195 5.67 -17.09 18.79
N GLN A 196 4.69 -16.49 19.48
CA GLN A 196 3.27 -16.77 19.28
C GLN A 196 2.82 -16.37 17.87
N VAL A 197 3.13 -15.15 17.44
CA VAL A 197 2.73 -14.66 16.12
C VAL A 197 3.34 -15.51 15.01
N ARG A 198 4.60 -15.93 15.16
CA ARG A 198 5.29 -16.79 14.21
C ARG A 198 4.65 -18.18 14.13
N GLU A 199 4.39 -18.81 15.27
CA GLU A 199 3.79 -20.16 15.32
C GLU A 199 2.35 -20.13 14.78
N CYS A 200 1.53 -19.17 15.21
CA CYS A 200 0.17 -19.00 14.68
C CYS A 200 0.17 -18.83 13.16
N THR A 201 1.08 -18.01 12.63
CA THR A 201 1.21 -17.82 11.17
C THR A 201 1.68 -19.09 10.46
N SER A 202 2.59 -19.85 11.06
CA SER A 202 3.05 -21.14 10.51
C SER A 202 1.91 -22.16 10.42
N ARG A 203 1.05 -22.24 11.46
CA ARG A 203 -0.14 -23.11 11.49
C ARG A 203 -1.16 -22.69 10.44
N LEU A 204 -1.44 -21.40 10.33
CA LEU A 204 -2.33 -20.86 9.30
C LEU A 204 -1.81 -21.17 7.89
N LEU A 205 -0.50 -21.02 7.64
CA LEU A 205 0.09 -21.34 6.34
C LEU A 205 -0.09 -22.81 5.98
N ARG A 206 0.14 -23.72 6.94
CA ARG A 206 -0.09 -25.16 6.75
C ARG A 206 -1.55 -25.44 6.47
N PHE A 207 -2.45 -24.90 7.30
CA PHE A 207 -3.89 -25.05 7.14
C PHE A 207 -4.37 -24.60 5.76
N CYS A 208 -3.95 -23.41 5.30
CA CYS A 208 -4.31 -22.89 3.97
C CYS A 208 -3.93 -23.87 2.87
N LYS A 209 -2.70 -24.40 2.92
CA LYS A 209 -2.18 -25.31 1.88
C LYS A 209 -2.86 -26.68 1.90
N GLU A 210 -3.09 -27.23 3.09
CA GLU A 210 -3.69 -28.56 3.25
C GLU A 210 -5.19 -28.56 2.94
N GLN A 211 -5.91 -27.53 3.35
CA GLN A 211 -7.35 -27.42 3.19
C GLN A 211 -7.78 -26.66 1.93
N ASN A 212 -6.83 -26.05 1.22
CA ASN A 212 -7.09 -25.17 0.07
C ASN A 212 -8.03 -23.99 0.41
N ILE A 213 -8.07 -23.56 1.67
CA ILE A 213 -8.87 -22.45 2.17
C ILE A 213 -7.98 -21.20 2.21
N PRO A 214 -8.27 -20.15 1.41
CA PRO A 214 -7.53 -18.90 1.49
C PRO A 214 -7.80 -18.21 2.80
N THR A 215 -6.76 -17.61 3.37
CA THR A 215 -6.85 -16.90 4.64
C THR A 215 -6.24 -15.53 4.53
N ILE A 216 -6.94 -14.51 5.04
CA ILE A 216 -6.42 -13.15 5.19
C ILE A 216 -6.19 -12.87 6.66
N ILE A 217 -4.97 -12.50 7.02
CA ILE A 217 -4.63 -12.09 8.39
C ILE A 217 -4.41 -10.57 8.42
N ILE A 218 -4.97 -9.90 9.43
CA ILE A 218 -4.65 -8.50 9.72
C ILE A 218 -3.42 -8.46 10.60
N GLY A 219 -2.45 -7.60 10.22
CA GLY A 219 -1.28 -7.27 11.01
C GLY A 219 -1.20 -5.78 11.30
N HIS A 220 -1.01 -5.41 12.58
CA HIS A 220 -0.77 -4.02 12.96
C HIS A 220 0.70 -3.68 12.83
N VAL A 221 1.02 -2.60 12.11
CA VAL A 221 2.36 -2.03 12.01
C VAL A 221 2.49 -1.01 13.14
N THR A 222 3.46 -1.19 14.02
CA THR A 222 3.83 -0.12 14.95
C THR A 222 5.07 0.60 14.45
N LYS A 223 5.02 1.93 14.40
CA LYS A 223 6.16 2.79 14.07
C LYS A 223 7.32 2.67 15.06
N GLU A 224 7.09 2.07 16.23
CA GLU A 224 7.99 2.05 17.39
C GLU A 224 8.58 0.67 17.74
N GLY A 225 8.38 -0.36 16.93
CA GLY A 225 9.17 -1.62 17.00
C GLY A 225 8.93 -2.55 18.21
N ASN A 226 7.95 -2.29 19.09
CA ASN A 226 7.76 -3.05 20.35
C ASN A 226 6.77 -4.23 20.26
N ILE A 227 6.11 -4.44 19.15
CA ILE A 227 5.26 -5.61 18.90
C ILE A 227 5.80 -6.33 17.65
N ALA A 228 5.73 -7.66 17.63
CA ALA A 228 6.18 -8.46 16.48
C ALA A 228 5.69 -7.86 15.17
N GLY A 229 6.58 -7.19 14.46
CA GLY A 229 6.24 -6.35 13.31
C GLY A 229 5.86 -7.19 12.09
N PRO A 230 5.09 -6.63 11.15
CA PRO A 230 4.69 -7.32 9.92
C PRO A 230 5.86 -7.80 9.08
N ARG A 231 7.05 -7.18 9.16
CA ARG A 231 8.24 -7.59 8.39
C ARG A 231 8.63 -9.06 8.60
N MET A 232 8.46 -9.60 9.81
CA MET A 232 8.70 -11.02 10.06
C MET A 232 7.71 -11.90 9.29
N LEU A 233 6.43 -11.47 9.24
CA LEU A 233 5.36 -12.20 8.58
C LEU A 233 5.46 -12.13 7.04
N GLU A 234 6.03 -11.05 6.50
CA GLU A 234 6.19 -10.85 5.06
C GLU A 234 6.91 -12.00 4.37
N HIS A 235 7.87 -12.61 5.05
CA HIS A 235 8.60 -13.76 4.50
C HIS A 235 7.79 -15.06 4.54
N MET A 236 6.84 -15.18 5.47
CA MET A 236 6.07 -16.40 5.70
C MET A 236 4.83 -16.51 4.81
N VAL A 237 4.20 -15.39 4.48
CA VAL A 237 2.95 -15.36 3.72
C VAL A 237 3.18 -15.31 2.20
N ASP A 238 2.15 -15.66 1.42
CA ASP A 238 2.22 -15.65 -0.05
C ASP A 238 2.01 -14.26 -0.65
N VAL A 239 1.14 -13.45 -0.02
CA VAL A 239 0.81 -12.09 -0.44
C VAL A 239 0.90 -11.15 0.76
N VAL A 240 1.51 -9.99 0.56
CA VAL A 240 1.56 -8.90 1.53
C VAL A 240 0.92 -7.67 0.90
N LEU A 241 -0.15 -7.22 1.52
CA LEU A 241 -0.85 -6.00 1.17
C LEU A 241 -0.64 -4.96 2.27
N TYR A 242 -0.37 -3.73 1.86
CA TYR A 242 -0.34 -2.58 2.77
C TYR A 242 -1.47 -1.62 2.43
N PHE A 243 -2.21 -1.23 3.46
CA PHE A 243 -3.27 -0.24 3.37
C PHE A 243 -2.77 1.06 4.00
N GLU A 244 -2.56 2.06 3.16
CA GLU A 244 -1.89 3.32 3.49
C GLU A 244 -2.81 4.52 3.32
N GLY A 245 -2.53 5.61 4.01
CA GLY A 245 -3.21 6.89 3.91
C GLY A 245 -3.15 7.66 5.23
N GLU A 246 -3.28 8.96 5.17
CA GLU A 246 -3.38 9.78 6.37
C GLU A 246 -4.86 9.95 6.76
N ARG A 247 -5.16 10.00 8.05
CA ARG A 247 -6.55 10.13 8.54
C ARG A 247 -7.23 11.41 8.09
N SER A 248 -6.43 12.45 7.84
CA SER A 248 -6.88 13.74 7.34
C SER A 248 -7.22 13.78 5.85
N TYR A 249 -6.82 12.75 5.08
CA TYR A 249 -7.03 12.69 3.65
C TYR A 249 -8.15 11.73 3.27
N GLN A 250 -8.88 12.06 2.21
CA GLN A 250 -10.02 11.27 1.74
C GLN A 250 -9.59 9.92 1.16
N PHE A 251 -8.36 9.83 0.63
CA PHE A 251 -7.90 8.65 -0.10
C PHE A 251 -7.17 7.64 0.79
N ARG A 252 -7.36 6.37 0.45
CA ARG A 252 -6.63 5.21 0.99
C ARG A 252 -6.08 4.42 -0.18
N ILE A 253 -4.84 3.99 -0.07
CA ILE A 253 -4.15 3.26 -1.14
C ILE A 253 -3.84 1.86 -0.65
N LEU A 254 -4.25 0.85 -1.42
CA LEU A 254 -3.91 -0.55 -1.21
C LEU A 254 -2.78 -0.92 -2.15
N ARG A 255 -1.64 -1.36 -1.60
CA ARG A 255 -0.45 -1.79 -2.37
C ARG A 255 -0.12 -3.24 -2.09
N ALA A 256 0.33 -3.96 -3.11
CA ALA A 256 1.01 -5.23 -2.92
C ALA A 256 2.51 -4.99 -2.73
N ILE A 257 3.05 -5.36 -1.58
CA ILE A 257 4.50 -5.35 -1.31
C ILE A 257 5.13 -6.68 -1.76
N LYS A 258 4.35 -7.76 -1.65
CA LYS A 258 4.71 -9.10 -2.13
C LYS A 258 3.47 -9.77 -2.71
N ASN A 259 3.62 -10.39 -3.85
CA ASN A 259 2.56 -11.20 -4.45
C ASN A 259 3.18 -12.34 -5.27
N ARG A 260 3.08 -13.58 -4.76
CA ARG A 260 3.59 -14.77 -5.48
C ARG A 260 2.75 -15.15 -6.71
N PHE A 261 1.55 -14.58 -6.81
CA PHE A 261 0.57 -14.95 -7.84
C PHE A 261 0.32 -13.85 -8.86
N GLY A 262 1.02 -12.72 -8.75
CA GLY A 262 0.82 -11.59 -9.63
C GLY A 262 1.85 -10.48 -9.45
N SER A 263 1.63 -9.37 -10.15
CA SER A 263 2.47 -8.18 -10.06
C SER A 263 2.33 -7.47 -8.71
N THR A 264 3.39 -6.85 -8.24
CA THR A 264 3.38 -5.92 -7.08
C THR A 264 3.29 -4.45 -7.50
N SER A 265 3.17 -4.18 -8.80
CA SER A 265 3.14 -2.81 -9.31
C SER A 265 1.74 -2.20 -9.36
N GLU A 266 0.69 -3.01 -9.14
CA GLU A 266 -0.68 -2.54 -9.14
C GLU A 266 -1.08 -1.93 -7.81
N THR A 267 -1.93 -0.90 -7.85
CA THR A 267 -2.48 -0.22 -6.67
C THR A 267 -3.99 -0.09 -6.77
N GLY A 268 -4.64 -0.21 -5.62
CA GLY A 268 -6.07 0.04 -5.46
C GLY A 268 -6.30 1.34 -4.68
N ILE A 269 -7.28 2.13 -5.09
CA ILE A 269 -7.57 3.42 -4.47
C ILE A 269 -9.00 3.43 -3.96
N PHE A 270 -9.12 3.82 -2.69
CA PHE A 270 -10.38 3.87 -1.96
C PHE A 270 -10.60 5.25 -1.36
N THR A 271 -11.84 5.58 -1.11
CA THR A 271 -12.23 6.76 -0.32
C THR A 271 -13.04 6.30 0.90
N MET A 272 -12.88 7.01 2.02
CA MET A 272 -13.71 6.78 3.20
C MET A 272 -15.02 7.55 3.05
N ILE A 273 -16.13 6.84 3.18
CA ILE A 273 -17.49 7.40 3.19
C ILE A 273 -18.19 7.01 4.49
N GLU A 274 -19.40 7.52 4.73
CA GLU A 274 -20.16 7.20 5.97
C GLU A 274 -20.41 5.70 6.11
N ASP A 275 -20.70 5.02 5.01
CA ASP A 275 -20.98 3.58 4.95
C ASP A 275 -19.72 2.69 4.83
N GLY A 276 -18.52 3.24 5.08
CA GLY A 276 -17.26 2.49 5.04
C GLY A 276 -16.30 2.94 3.96
N LEU A 277 -15.73 2.00 3.21
CA LEU A 277 -14.78 2.24 2.13
C LEU A 277 -15.46 2.02 0.77
N ALA A 278 -15.30 2.98 -0.11
CA ALA A 278 -15.74 2.91 -1.50
C ALA A 278 -14.54 2.90 -2.45
N GLU A 279 -14.65 2.16 -3.55
CA GLU A 279 -13.65 2.17 -4.61
C GLU A 279 -13.66 3.50 -5.35
N LEU A 280 -12.49 4.03 -5.63
CA LEU A 280 -12.34 5.22 -6.46
C LEU A 280 -11.87 4.82 -7.86
N ALA A 281 -12.83 4.60 -8.74
CA ALA A 281 -12.54 4.14 -10.11
C ALA A 281 -11.75 5.17 -10.93
N ASN A 282 -12.01 6.47 -10.72
CA ASN A 282 -11.31 7.56 -11.39
C ASN A 282 -10.77 8.58 -10.38
N PRO A 283 -9.61 8.29 -9.75
CA PRO A 283 -9.01 9.20 -8.78
C PRO A 283 -8.63 10.55 -9.40
N SER A 284 -8.17 10.56 -10.65
CA SER A 284 -7.77 11.78 -11.35
C SER A 284 -8.94 12.75 -11.52
N ALA A 285 -10.11 12.27 -11.93
CA ALA A 285 -11.30 13.11 -12.05
C ALA A 285 -11.73 13.71 -10.70
N SER A 286 -11.66 12.92 -9.64
CA SER A 286 -11.99 13.39 -8.28
C SER A 286 -11.01 14.45 -7.79
N LEU A 287 -9.71 14.25 -8.04
CA LEU A 287 -8.63 15.18 -7.63
C LEU A 287 -8.65 16.51 -8.39
N LEU A 288 -9.19 16.53 -9.60
CA LEU A 288 -9.26 17.72 -10.45
C LEU A 288 -10.64 18.41 -10.44
N ALA A 289 -11.64 17.83 -9.76
CA ALA A 289 -13.03 18.31 -9.80
C ALA A 289 -13.22 19.75 -9.31
N GLU A 290 -12.39 20.19 -8.36
CA GLU A 290 -12.49 21.53 -7.75
C GLU A 290 -11.38 22.48 -8.24
N ARG A 291 -10.64 22.09 -9.28
CA ARG A 291 -9.59 22.95 -9.84
C ARG A 291 -10.19 24.23 -10.45
N ALA A 292 -9.63 25.37 -10.04
CA ALA A 292 -9.99 26.66 -10.60
C ALA A 292 -9.31 26.87 -11.97
N ASP A 293 -10.05 27.41 -12.94
CA ASP A 293 -9.54 27.59 -14.32
C ASP A 293 -8.66 28.84 -14.50
N ASP A 294 -8.90 29.90 -13.70
CA ASP A 294 -8.34 31.23 -13.90
C ASP A 294 -7.31 31.64 -12.80
N GLU A 295 -6.84 30.69 -12.01
CA GLU A 295 -5.90 30.97 -10.91
C GLU A 295 -4.44 30.73 -11.30
N SER A 296 -3.57 31.72 -11.01
CA SER A 296 -2.13 31.54 -11.18
C SER A 296 -1.55 30.70 -10.05
N GLY A 297 -0.49 29.95 -10.33
CA GLY A 297 0.16 29.08 -9.35
C GLY A 297 -0.37 27.64 -9.34
N SER A 298 -1.26 27.29 -10.26
CA SER A 298 -1.76 25.93 -10.44
C SER A 298 -1.20 25.31 -11.72
N ALA A 299 -0.81 24.04 -11.63
CA ALA A 299 -0.45 23.21 -12.78
C ALA A 299 -0.94 21.78 -12.56
N VAL A 300 -1.15 21.03 -13.64
CA VAL A 300 -1.48 19.61 -13.58
C VAL A 300 -0.26 18.79 -13.88
N MET A 301 0.03 17.84 -13.01
CA MET A 301 1.05 16.82 -13.19
C MET A 301 0.42 15.42 -13.26
N ILE A 302 1.16 14.47 -13.83
CA ILE A 302 0.80 13.06 -13.81
C ILE A 302 1.92 12.30 -13.14
N TYR A 303 1.62 11.69 -12.01
CA TYR A 303 2.56 10.78 -11.36
C TYR A 303 2.08 9.32 -11.48
N LEU A 304 3.01 8.39 -11.31
CA LEU A 304 2.68 6.96 -11.31
C LEU A 304 2.51 6.48 -9.87
N GLU A 305 1.30 6.00 -9.59
CA GLU A 305 1.03 5.23 -8.42
C GLU A 305 1.19 3.74 -8.77
N GLY A 306 2.39 3.20 -8.51
CA GLY A 306 2.78 1.91 -9.08
C GLY A 306 2.91 1.99 -10.61
N VAL A 307 1.97 1.39 -11.32
CA VAL A 307 1.88 1.47 -12.79
C VAL A 307 0.73 2.37 -13.28
N ARG A 308 -0.08 2.89 -12.36
CA ARG A 308 -1.28 3.66 -12.67
C ARG A 308 -0.96 5.15 -12.77
N PRO A 309 -1.15 5.79 -13.92
CA PRO A 309 -1.03 7.24 -14.02
C PRO A 309 -2.19 7.91 -13.28
N ILE A 310 -1.85 8.89 -12.44
CA ILE A 310 -2.83 9.71 -11.71
C ILE A 310 -2.52 11.17 -11.98
N LEU A 311 -3.54 11.90 -12.45
CA LEU A 311 -3.47 13.34 -12.60
C LEU A 311 -3.80 14.00 -11.27
N VAL A 312 -2.98 14.97 -10.90
CA VAL A 312 -3.17 15.74 -9.68
C VAL A 312 -2.77 17.19 -9.91
N GLU A 313 -3.48 18.10 -9.27
CA GLU A 313 -3.14 19.50 -9.24
C GLU A 313 -2.02 19.73 -8.25
N VAL A 314 -1.01 20.52 -8.67
CA VAL A 314 -0.04 21.12 -7.77
C VAL A 314 -0.28 22.64 -7.72
N GLN A 315 -0.30 23.16 -6.50
CA GLN A 315 -0.45 24.59 -6.24
C GLN A 315 0.82 25.15 -5.61
N SER A 316 1.17 26.36 -6.03
CA SER A 316 2.28 27.11 -5.46
C SER A 316 1.86 28.53 -5.11
N LEU A 317 2.35 29.01 -3.97
CA LEU A 317 2.24 30.39 -3.54
C LEU A 317 3.64 30.98 -3.33
N VAL A 318 3.93 32.08 -4.01
CA VAL A 318 5.19 32.80 -3.92
C VAL A 318 4.94 34.22 -3.39
N ALA A 319 5.48 34.52 -2.25
CA ALA A 319 5.33 35.85 -1.61
C ALA A 319 6.68 36.48 -1.31
N THR A 320 6.72 37.80 -1.19
CA THR A 320 7.94 38.46 -0.74
C THR A 320 8.14 38.22 0.75
N THR A 321 9.34 37.74 1.14
CA THR A 321 9.64 37.50 2.55
C THR A 321 9.64 38.78 3.37
N ALA A 322 8.99 38.75 4.53
CA ALA A 322 8.94 39.86 5.44
C ALA A 322 10.08 39.86 6.49
N PHE A 323 10.77 38.74 6.69
CA PHE A 323 11.65 38.52 7.84
C PHE A 323 13.12 38.22 7.49
N GLY A 324 13.56 38.55 6.30
CA GLY A 324 14.96 38.35 5.88
C GLY A 324 15.42 36.92 5.61
N MET A 325 14.74 35.91 6.14
CA MET A 325 15.00 34.51 5.84
C MET A 325 13.81 33.90 5.09
N PRO A 326 13.96 33.53 3.81
CA PRO A 326 12.89 33.00 3.00
C PRO A 326 12.41 31.61 3.50
N ARG A 327 11.10 31.45 3.61
CA ARG A 327 10.48 30.16 4.00
C ARG A 327 10.28 29.26 2.80
N ARG A 328 10.51 27.98 3.01
CA ARG A 328 10.26 26.92 2.02
C ARG A 328 9.39 25.86 2.67
N THR A 329 8.21 25.62 2.13
CA THR A 329 7.27 24.64 2.65
C THR A 329 6.77 23.77 1.50
N ALA A 330 6.80 22.48 1.69
CA ALA A 330 6.29 21.51 0.72
C ALA A 330 5.34 20.53 1.42
N ILE A 331 4.13 20.44 0.89
CA ILE A 331 3.12 19.46 1.30
C ILE A 331 2.90 18.50 0.14
N GLY A 332 3.11 17.22 0.37
CA GLY A 332 2.99 16.19 -0.68
C GLY A 332 4.15 16.12 -1.68
N TYR A 333 5.20 16.95 -1.50
CA TYR A 333 6.40 16.96 -2.32
C TYR A 333 7.65 17.02 -1.44
N ASP A 334 8.78 16.48 -1.89
CA ASP A 334 10.02 16.48 -1.11
C ASP A 334 10.61 17.90 -0.99
N LEU A 335 10.88 18.34 0.24
CA LEU A 335 11.39 19.69 0.51
C LEU A 335 12.79 19.91 -0.07
N ASN A 336 13.69 18.91 0.00
CA ASN A 336 15.04 19.06 -0.53
C ASN A 336 15.00 19.18 -2.07
N ARG A 337 14.09 18.42 -2.70
CA ARG A 337 13.87 18.52 -4.14
C ARG A 337 13.30 19.88 -4.55
N LEU A 338 12.38 20.44 -3.77
CA LEU A 338 11.89 21.82 -3.95
C LEU A 338 13.04 22.83 -3.89
N ILE A 339 13.91 22.74 -2.87
CA ILE A 339 15.06 23.65 -2.71
C ILE A 339 15.99 23.60 -3.93
N VAL A 340 16.28 22.38 -4.42
CA VAL A 340 17.09 22.18 -5.62
C VAL A 340 16.42 22.82 -6.85
N LEU A 341 15.11 22.60 -7.02
CA LEU A 341 14.34 23.14 -8.13
C LEU A 341 14.33 24.67 -8.15
N LEU A 342 14.20 25.31 -6.98
CA LEU A 342 14.29 26.78 -6.83
C LEU A 342 15.67 27.29 -7.24
N ALA A 343 16.75 26.63 -6.83
CA ALA A 343 18.10 26.97 -7.24
C ALA A 343 18.32 26.87 -8.76
N VAL A 344 17.75 25.86 -9.42
CA VAL A 344 17.78 25.70 -10.87
C VAL A 344 17.00 26.84 -11.55
N LEU A 345 15.80 27.17 -11.05
CA LEU A 345 14.99 28.28 -11.59
C LEU A 345 15.74 29.62 -11.48
N GLU A 346 16.38 29.89 -10.36
CA GLU A 346 17.21 31.10 -10.20
C GLU A 346 18.38 31.12 -11.18
N LYS A 347 19.20 30.07 -11.16
CA LYS A 347 20.47 30.05 -11.87
C LYS A 347 20.33 29.90 -13.38
N ARG A 348 19.32 29.13 -13.86
CA ARG A 348 19.16 28.76 -15.26
C ARG A 348 18.09 29.56 -15.99
N CYS A 349 17.09 30.06 -15.27
CA CYS A 349 16.00 30.84 -15.88
C CYS A 349 16.01 32.32 -15.47
N GLY A 350 16.89 32.72 -14.53
CA GLY A 350 17.03 34.11 -14.10
C GLY A 350 15.90 34.64 -13.22
N PHE A 351 15.11 33.73 -12.58
CA PHE A 351 14.05 34.13 -11.67
C PHE A 351 14.63 34.50 -10.30
N THR A 352 14.18 35.64 -9.71
CA THR A 352 14.61 36.07 -8.40
C THR A 352 13.73 35.39 -7.34
N LEU A 353 14.22 34.33 -6.71
CA LEU A 353 13.54 33.54 -5.68
C LEU A 353 14.22 33.60 -4.31
N GLY A 354 15.46 34.11 -4.26
CA GLY A 354 16.28 34.15 -3.04
C GLY A 354 15.66 34.99 -1.90
N ASN A 355 14.78 35.95 -2.21
CA ASN A 355 14.05 36.78 -1.25
C ASN A 355 12.55 36.53 -1.23
N LYS A 356 12.11 35.36 -1.71
CA LYS A 356 10.71 34.97 -1.77
C LYS A 356 10.44 33.79 -0.85
N ASP A 357 9.33 33.84 -0.12
CA ASP A 357 8.74 32.68 0.51
C ASP A 357 8.05 31.83 -0.57
N VAL A 358 8.26 30.51 -0.54
CA VAL A 358 7.66 29.58 -1.50
C VAL A 358 6.98 28.46 -0.76
N TYR A 359 5.70 28.30 -1.04
CA TYR A 359 4.85 27.24 -0.51
C TYR A 359 4.34 26.42 -1.68
N VAL A 360 4.43 25.10 -1.58
CA VAL A 360 3.87 24.17 -2.57
C VAL A 360 2.99 23.13 -1.90
N ASN A 361 1.91 22.78 -2.57
CA ASN A 361 0.94 21.80 -2.09
C ASN A 361 0.48 20.89 -3.22
N VAL A 362 0.57 19.60 -3.03
CA VAL A 362 -0.05 18.58 -3.89
C VAL A 362 -1.45 18.35 -3.37
N ILE A 363 -2.45 18.64 -4.20
CA ILE A 363 -3.85 18.52 -3.81
C ILE A 363 -4.24 17.06 -3.57
N GLY A 364 -5.17 16.83 -2.64
CA GLY A 364 -5.64 15.49 -2.26
C GLY A 364 -4.77 14.75 -1.26
N GLY A 365 -3.69 15.39 -0.74
CA GLY A 365 -2.83 14.82 0.30
C GLY A 365 -1.95 13.66 -0.16
N LEU A 366 -1.74 13.56 -1.45
CA LEU A 366 -0.87 12.54 -2.04
C LEU A 366 0.60 12.92 -1.86
N LYS A 367 1.46 11.92 -1.65
CA LYS A 367 2.93 12.09 -1.59
C LYS A 367 3.53 11.73 -2.94
N VAL A 368 3.96 12.75 -3.67
CA VAL A 368 4.57 12.59 -4.99
C VAL A 368 6.09 12.68 -4.85
N ASN A 369 6.75 11.54 -4.99
CA ASN A 369 8.21 11.42 -4.92
C ASN A 369 8.85 11.17 -6.29
N GLU A 370 8.07 11.31 -7.36
CA GLU A 370 8.52 10.99 -8.72
C GLU A 370 9.16 12.20 -9.40
N PRO A 371 10.41 12.06 -9.92
CA PRO A 371 11.10 13.12 -10.68
C PRO A 371 10.33 13.63 -11.90
N ALA A 372 9.50 12.81 -12.49
CA ALA A 372 8.68 13.19 -13.65
C ALA A 372 7.78 14.41 -13.42
N CYS A 373 7.52 14.77 -12.17
CA CYS A 373 6.66 15.88 -11.76
C CYS A 373 7.41 17.21 -11.52
N ASP A 374 8.73 17.23 -11.64
CA ASP A 374 9.54 18.43 -11.37
C ASP A 374 9.17 19.60 -12.26
N LEU A 375 8.99 19.34 -13.56
CA LEU A 375 8.68 20.40 -14.51
C LEU A 375 7.32 21.05 -14.24
N SER A 376 6.31 20.25 -13.85
CA SER A 376 4.99 20.77 -13.44
C SER A 376 5.10 21.65 -12.20
N MET A 377 5.89 21.19 -11.21
CA MET A 377 6.15 21.95 -9.98
C MET A 377 6.84 23.27 -10.28
N ALA A 378 7.86 23.25 -11.13
CA ALA A 378 8.57 24.46 -11.56
C ALA A 378 7.63 25.46 -12.27
N VAL A 379 6.76 24.95 -13.14
CA VAL A 379 5.79 25.79 -13.88
C VAL A 379 4.76 26.40 -12.92
N ALA A 380 4.26 25.65 -11.92
CA ALA A 380 3.35 26.19 -10.92
C ALA A 380 3.99 27.35 -10.11
N ILE A 381 5.26 27.20 -9.73
CA ILE A 381 6.02 28.25 -9.00
C ILE A 381 6.15 29.49 -9.88
N VAL A 382 6.57 29.34 -11.13
CA VAL A 382 6.77 30.48 -12.06
C VAL A 382 5.44 31.13 -12.44
N SER A 383 4.38 30.34 -12.57
CA SER A 383 3.01 30.81 -12.80
C SER A 383 2.58 31.81 -11.73
N ASN A 384 2.75 31.45 -10.45
CA ASN A 384 2.43 32.34 -9.34
C ASN A 384 3.39 33.56 -9.27
N LEU A 385 4.70 33.32 -9.45
CA LEU A 385 5.70 34.39 -9.44
C LEU A 385 5.41 35.47 -10.48
N LYS A 386 4.95 35.08 -11.68
CA LYS A 386 4.62 35.97 -12.80
C LYS A 386 3.15 36.42 -12.82
N ASN A 387 2.33 35.86 -11.94
CA ASN A 387 0.87 36.02 -11.96
C ASN A 387 0.26 35.71 -13.32
N ARG A 388 0.66 34.58 -13.93
CA ARG A 388 0.19 34.11 -15.24
C ARG A 388 -0.40 32.71 -15.12
N VAL A 389 -1.61 32.54 -15.63
CA VAL A 389 -2.36 31.26 -15.58
C VAL A 389 -1.73 30.26 -16.55
N VAL A 390 -1.60 29.01 -16.11
CA VAL A 390 -1.28 27.87 -16.98
C VAL A 390 -2.55 27.41 -17.68
N PRO A 391 -2.54 27.18 -19.01
CA PRO A 391 -3.74 26.71 -19.71
C PRO A 391 -4.35 25.50 -19.03
N HIS A 392 -5.67 25.53 -18.80
CA HIS A 392 -6.36 24.49 -18.01
C HIS A 392 -6.34 23.09 -18.64
N ASP A 393 -6.22 23.04 -19.99
CA ASP A 393 -6.14 21.82 -20.78
C ASP A 393 -4.69 21.32 -21.01
N MET A 394 -3.72 21.90 -20.28
CA MET A 394 -2.30 21.60 -20.44
C MET A 394 -1.76 20.72 -19.32
N VAL A 395 -1.01 19.71 -19.70
CA VAL A 395 -0.20 18.87 -18.78
C VAL A 395 1.28 19.08 -19.11
N ILE A 396 2.08 19.18 -18.05
CA ILE A 396 3.52 19.41 -18.16
C ILE A 396 4.23 18.29 -17.43
N LEU A 397 5.21 17.65 -18.05
CA LEU A 397 5.93 16.50 -17.51
C LEU A 397 7.42 16.58 -17.82
N GLY A 398 8.25 16.16 -16.89
CA GLY A 398 9.69 16.04 -17.09
C GLY A 398 10.48 16.07 -15.81
N GLU A 399 11.56 15.30 -15.75
CA GLU A 399 12.55 15.41 -14.69
C GLU A 399 13.48 16.60 -14.99
N VAL A 400 13.76 17.41 -13.98
CA VAL A 400 14.62 18.60 -14.10
C VAL A 400 15.99 18.31 -13.51
N GLY A 401 17.04 18.36 -14.35
CA GLY A 401 18.42 18.23 -13.92
C GLY A 401 19.01 19.55 -13.40
N LEU A 402 20.11 19.47 -12.64
CA LEU A 402 20.83 20.62 -12.08
C LEU A 402 21.35 21.61 -13.13
N THR A 403 21.55 21.15 -14.35
CA THR A 403 21.98 22.00 -15.49
C THR A 403 20.81 22.71 -16.16
N GLY A 404 19.58 22.50 -15.70
CA GLY A 404 18.36 23.05 -16.29
C GLY A 404 17.83 22.25 -17.47
N ASN A 405 18.44 21.10 -17.77
CA ASN A 405 17.96 20.17 -18.81
C ASN A 405 16.72 19.43 -18.35
N VAL A 406 15.84 19.11 -19.29
CA VAL A 406 14.65 18.28 -19.07
C VAL A 406 14.93 16.87 -19.58
N ARG A 407 14.79 15.87 -18.71
CA ARG A 407 15.13 14.49 -18.96
C ARG A 407 13.91 13.63 -19.21
N SER A 408 14.07 12.60 -20.03
CA SER A 408 13.02 11.63 -20.35
C SER A 408 12.50 10.92 -19.12
N ILE A 409 11.20 10.62 -19.12
CA ILE A 409 10.47 9.97 -18.05
C ILE A 409 9.85 8.64 -18.52
N PRO A 410 9.61 7.69 -17.62
CA PRO A 410 9.03 6.41 -17.99
C PRO A 410 7.54 6.53 -18.31
N ARG A 411 7.04 5.61 -19.17
CA ARG A 411 5.62 5.39 -19.45
C ARG A 411 4.89 6.62 -19.98
N ILE A 412 5.54 7.43 -20.80
CA ILE A 412 4.96 8.70 -21.28
C ILE A 412 3.63 8.51 -22.03
N GLU A 413 3.52 7.48 -22.87
CA GLU A 413 2.28 7.20 -23.62
C GLU A 413 1.09 6.88 -22.70
N GLN A 414 1.32 6.12 -21.63
CA GLN A 414 0.26 5.81 -20.67
C GLN A 414 -0.22 7.07 -19.95
N ARG A 415 0.71 7.98 -19.58
CA ARG A 415 0.38 9.26 -18.96
C ARG A 415 -0.45 10.14 -19.89
N ILE A 416 -0.03 10.30 -21.14
CA ILE A 416 -0.77 11.07 -22.14
C ILE A 416 -2.17 10.47 -22.37
N ASN A 417 -2.28 9.16 -22.50
CA ASN A 417 -3.56 8.49 -22.72
C ASN A 417 -4.53 8.68 -21.56
N GLU A 418 -4.04 8.69 -20.32
CA GLU A 418 -4.89 8.94 -19.16
C GLU A 418 -5.37 10.40 -19.12
N ALA A 419 -4.50 11.36 -19.39
CA ALA A 419 -4.87 12.77 -19.47
C ALA A 419 -5.87 13.07 -20.59
N LYS A 420 -5.73 12.44 -21.75
CA LYS A 420 -6.69 12.55 -22.85
C LYS A 420 -8.12 12.15 -22.46
N LYS A 421 -8.28 11.08 -21.68
CA LYS A 421 -9.60 10.65 -21.18
C LYS A 421 -10.29 11.71 -20.32
N LEU A 422 -9.51 12.61 -19.73
CA LEU A 422 -9.98 13.71 -18.89
C LEU A 422 -10.07 15.05 -19.63
N GLY A 423 -9.86 15.05 -20.96
CA GLY A 423 -10.03 16.22 -21.80
C GLY A 423 -8.81 17.11 -21.95
N PHE A 424 -7.64 16.67 -21.50
CA PHE A 424 -6.40 17.42 -21.73
C PHE A 424 -5.94 17.28 -23.17
N THR A 425 -5.58 18.41 -23.78
CA THR A 425 -5.26 18.48 -25.21
C THR A 425 -3.83 18.98 -25.47
N LYS A 426 -3.19 19.63 -24.51
CA LYS A 426 -1.84 20.20 -24.64
C LYS A 426 -0.86 19.52 -23.71
N PHE A 427 0.29 19.14 -24.27
CA PHE A 427 1.32 18.42 -23.53
C PHE A 427 2.69 19.04 -23.76
N ILE A 428 3.40 19.35 -22.68
CA ILE A 428 4.82 19.70 -22.71
C ILE A 428 5.57 18.54 -22.05
N ILE A 429 6.44 17.90 -22.83
CA ILE A 429 7.14 16.68 -22.42
C ILE A 429 8.63 16.79 -22.78
N PRO A 430 9.50 15.95 -22.20
CA PRO A 430 10.92 15.91 -22.59
C PRO A 430 11.10 15.59 -24.07
N GLU A 431 12.04 16.27 -24.73
CA GLU A 431 12.38 16.06 -26.15
C GLU A 431 12.73 14.60 -26.46
N GLY A 432 13.42 13.90 -25.51
CA GLY A 432 13.73 12.49 -25.67
C GLY A 432 12.49 11.59 -25.73
N ASN A 433 11.45 11.91 -24.94
CA ASN A 433 10.16 11.22 -25.02
C ASN A 433 9.38 11.61 -26.27
N TYR A 434 9.42 12.89 -26.65
CA TYR A 434 8.76 13.38 -27.87
C TYR A 434 9.21 12.63 -29.11
N LYS A 435 10.50 12.33 -29.24
CA LYS A 435 11.07 11.58 -30.39
C LYS A 435 10.68 10.09 -30.38
N GLN A 436 10.25 9.54 -29.27
CA GLN A 436 9.94 8.11 -29.14
C GLN A 436 8.46 7.78 -29.37
N ILE A 437 7.57 8.75 -29.21
CA ILE A 437 6.12 8.56 -29.33
C ILE A 437 5.64 8.84 -30.76
N LYS A 438 4.50 8.23 -31.11
CA LYS A 438 3.82 8.51 -32.38
C LYS A 438 3.03 9.82 -32.29
N HIS A 439 3.05 10.62 -33.38
CA HIS A 439 2.40 11.93 -33.45
C HIS A 439 1.16 11.93 -34.35
N ASP A 440 0.51 10.79 -34.51
CA ASP A 440 -0.59 10.62 -35.47
C ASP A 440 -1.92 11.19 -34.94
N ASP A 441 -2.00 11.49 -33.65
CA ASP A 441 -3.23 11.98 -33.03
C ASP A 441 -3.37 13.50 -33.15
N LYS A 442 -4.24 13.93 -34.05
CA LYS A 442 -4.53 15.34 -34.29
C LYS A 442 -5.41 16.00 -33.22
N SER A 443 -5.96 15.24 -32.29
CA SER A 443 -6.79 15.77 -31.19
C SER A 443 -5.97 16.41 -30.08
N ILE A 444 -4.66 16.20 -30.05
CA ILE A 444 -3.74 16.70 -29.04
C ILE A 444 -2.56 17.43 -29.67
N GLN A 445 -2.02 18.38 -28.90
CA GLN A 445 -0.81 19.10 -29.25
C GLN A 445 0.31 18.74 -28.27
N ILE A 446 1.36 18.10 -28.77
CA ILE A 446 2.52 17.72 -27.97
C ILE A 446 3.71 18.57 -28.37
N ARG A 447 4.43 19.11 -27.38
CA ARG A 447 5.67 19.87 -27.57
C ARG A 447 6.80 19.24 -26.78
N GLY A 448 7.90 18.93 -27.46
CA GLY A 448 9.13 18.46 -26.83
C GLY A 448 9.98 19.64 -26.35
N VAL A 449 10.57 19.50 -25.15
CA VAL A 449 11.48 20.51 -24.59
C VAL A 449 12.78 19.87 -24.11
N THR A 450 13.89 20.58 -24.29
CA THR A 450 15.23 20.15 -23.86
C THR A 450 15.66 20.84 -22.55
N SER A 451 15.05 21.97 -22.20
CA SER A 451 15.38 22.74 -21.01
C SER A 451 14.17 23.32 -20.33
N ILE A 452 14.33 23.59 -19.04
CA ILE A 452 13.30 24.26 -18.22
C ILE A 452 12.99 25.67 -18.77
N ALA A 453 13.98 26.39 -19.28
CA ALA A 453 13.78 27.71 -19.88
C ALA A 453 12.90 27.66 -21.13
N GLN A 454 13.09 26.66 -21.98
CA GLN A 454 12.23 26.45 -23.16
C GLN A 454 10.79 26.10 -22.73
N ALA A 455 10.62 25.26 -21.70
CA ALA A 455 9.29 24.96 -21.19
C ALA A 455 8.56 26.23 -20.68
N MET A 456 9.26 27.09 -19.92
CA MET A 456 8.69 28.35 -19.44
C MET A 456 8.27 29.28 -20.58
N GLN A 457 9.04 29.33 -21.66
CA GLN A 457 8.66 30.10 -22.86
C GLN A 457 7.39 29.56 -23.51
N LEU A 458 7.29 28.23 -23.67
CA LEU A 458 6.10 27.63 -24.30
C LEU A 458 4.82 27.73 -23.47
N VAL A 459 4.93 27.68 -22.15
CA VAL A 459 3.77 27.81 -21.25
C VAL A 459 3.27 29.25 -21.16
N PHE A 460 4.17 30.22 -21.16
CA PHE A 460 3.87 31.63 -20.89
C PHE A 460 4.06 32.56 -22.09
N SER A 461 4.19 32.02 -23.31
CA SER A 461 4.24 32.78 -24.57
C SER A 461 2.93 33.46 -24.92
#